data_2cee1026229a0999d092b8b44f36741f
#
_entry.id   2cee1026229a0999d092b8b44f36741f
#
_cell.length_a   1.000
_cell.length_b   1.000
_cell.length_c   1.000
_cell.angle_alpha   90.00
_cell.angle_beta   90.00
_cell.angle_gamma   90.00
#
_symmetry.space_group_name_H-M   'P 1'
#
loop_
_entity.id
_entity.type
_entity.pdbx_description
1 polymer ?
#
loop_
_entity_poly.entity_id
_entity_poly.type
_entity_poly.pdbx_seq_one_letter_code
_entity_poly.pdbx_strand_id
1 'polypeptide(L)'
;MSIAYYITHPQVQIDADIPVSEWGLSELGRARANAMLDQPWVGSIRCIVPSGERKAIETAEVLAGRLNLTVEVRERMHENDRSATDFLPPPEFEAVADQFFANPHVSVRGWERAIDARRRIVSEVEAVLGSGETGDIAFVGHGGVGTLLLLHLSGQEISRKADQPAGGGNYFAYDIGARHLIHGWLPIDSPAPRLEFGE
;
A
#
# COMPACT_ATOMS: atom_id res chain seq x y z
N MET A 1 -5.00 -9.82 19.98
CA MET A 1 -5.10 -8.68 19.05
C MET A 1 -4.31 -9.05 17.81
N SER A 2 -4.93 -9.04 16.65
CA SER A 2 -4.23 -9.26 15.38
C SER A 2 -4.13 -7.94 14.63
N ILE A 3 -2.98 -7.67 14.01
CA ILE A 3 -2.67 -6.40 13.37
C ILE A 3 -2.56 -6.60 11.86
N ALA A 4 -3.11 -5.68 11.10
CA ALA A 4 -2.85 -5.56 9.67
C ALA A 4 -1.88 -4.42 9.40
N TYR A 5 -0.86 -4.73 8.63
CA TYR A 5 0.13 -3.78 8.10
C TYR A 5 -0.15 -3.56 6.63
N TYR A 6 -0.46 -2.31 6.24
CA TYR A 6 -0.54 -1.95 4.83
C TYR A 6 0.77 -1.30 4.42
N ILE A 7 1.46 -1.92 3.49
CA ILE A 7 2.82 -1.58 3.07
C ILE A 7 2.79 -1.12 1.62
N THR A 8 3.35 0.03 1.31
CA THR A 8 3.54 0.46 -0.08
C THR A 8 4.88 0.00 -0.61
N HIS A 9 4.93 -0.39 -1.90
CA HIS A 9 6.19 -0.69 -2.55
C HIS A 9 7.14 0.52 -2.48
N PRO A 10 8.47 0.32 -2.28
CA PRO A 10 9.45 1.40 -2.40
C PRO A 10 9.75 1.76 -3.87
N GLN A 11 10.85 2.46 -4.12
CA GLN A 11 11.22 2.99 -5.43
C GLN A 11 11.25 1.91 -6.51
N VAL A 12 10.72 2.27 -7.67
CA VAL A 12 10.66 1.43 -8.87
C VAL A 12 11.72 1.84 -9.90
N GLN A 13 12.09 0.89 -10.76
CA GLN A 13 12.82 1.19 -11.99
C GLN A 13 11.83 1.72 -13.03
N ILE A 14 11.90 3.02 -13.30
CA ILE A 14 11.06 3.66 -14.32
C ILE A 14 11.52 3.22 -15.70
N ASP A 15 10.59 2.74 -16.50
CA ASP A 15 10.78 2.39 -17.91
C ASP A 15 9.51 2.80 -18.68
N ALA A 16 9.64 3.85 -19.49
CA ALA A 16 8.50 4.41 -20.22
C ALA A 16 8.02 3.52 -21.38
N ASP A 17 8.79 2.49 -21.76
CA ASP A 17 8.47 1.59 -22.87
C ASP A 17 7.61 0.39 -22.43
N ILE A 18 7.40 0.21 -21.14
CA ILE A 18 6.56 -0.86 -20.59
C ILE A 18 5.46 -0.31 -19.68
N PRO A 19 4.32 -1.01 -19.54
CA PRO A 19 3.24 -0.59 -18.65
C PRO A 19 3.71 -0.37 -17.21
N VAL A 20 3.17 0.65 -16.54
CA VAL A 20 3.53 0.99 -15.16
C VAL A 20 3.32 -0.17 -14.19
N SER A 21 2.35 -1.05 -14.44
CA SER A 21 2.09 -2.27 -13.64
C SER A 21 3.25 -3.27 -13.66
N GLU A 22 4.03 -3.28 -14.76
CA GLU A 22 5.17 -4.18 -14.98
C GLU A 22 6.50 -3.64 -14.44
N TRP A 23 6.51 -2.44 -13.87
CA TRP A 23 7.73 -1.89 -13.26
C TRP A 23 8.11 -2.67 -12.00
N GLY A 24 9.35 -3.15 -11.97
CA GLY A 24 9.95 -3.78 -10.80
C GLY A 24 10.61 -2.77 -9.86
N LEU A 25 11.09 -3.24 -8.73
CA LEU A 25 11.84 -2.43 -7.79
C LEU A 25 13.20 -2.00 -8.38
N SER A 26 13.59 -0.75 -8.13
CA SER A 26 14.95 -0.27 -8.37
C SER A 26 15.94 -0.89 -7.37
N GLU A 27 17.24 -0.69 -7.56
CA GLU A 27 18.26 -1.10 -6.57
C GLU A 27 18.00 -0.46 -5.20
N LEU A 28 17.68 0.83 -5.17
CA LEU A 28 17.31 1.53 -3.95
C LEU A 28 16.04 0.93 -3.33
N GLY A 29 15.02 0.65 -4.15
CA GLY A 29 13.79 0.03 -3.69
C GLY A 29 14.04 -1.35 -3.07
N ARG A 30 14.87 -2.19 -3.69
CA ARG A 30 15.27 -3.49 -3.13
C ARG A 30 16.03 -3.36 -1.82
N ALA A 31 16.94 -2.39 -1.73
CA ALA A 31 17.69 -2.12 -0.49
C ALA A 31 16.74 -1.72 0.65
N ARG A 32 15.76 -0.84 0.39
CA ARG A 32 14.74 -0.43 1.37
C ARG A 32 13.80 -1.58 1.76
N ALA A 33 13.37 -2.39 0.80
CA ALA A 33 12.56 -3.57 1.08
C ALA A 33 13.33 -4.60 1.96
N ASN A 34 14.63 -4.76 1.75
CA ASN A 34 15.44 -5.59 2.63
C ASN A 34 15.62 -4.98 4.03
N ALA A 35 15.82 -3.67 4.14
CA ALA A 35 15.91 -2.99 5.44
C ALA A 35 14.61 -3.10 6.26
N MET A 36 13.44 -3.22 5.60
CA MET A 36 12.16 -3.51 6.26
C MET A 36 12.21 -4.76 7.13
N LEU A 37 13.03 -5.76 6.78
CA LEU A 37 13.12 -7.01 7.51
C LEU A 37 13.62 -6.86 8.96
N ASP A 38 14.24 -5.73 9.28
CA ASP A 38 14.70 -5.40 10.63
C ASP A 38 13.59 -4.78 11.50
N GLN A 39 12.41 -4.55 10.95
CA GLN A 39 11.27 -4.04 11.71
C GLN A 39 10.78 -5.08 12.72
N PRO A 40 10.48 -4.65 13.96
CA PRO A 40 10.11 -5.58 15.03
C PRO A 40 8.82 -6.35 14.77
N TRP A 41 7.92 -5.79 13.94
CA TRP A 41 6.64 -6.42 13.61
C TRP A 41 6.75 -7.51 12.52
N VAL A 42 7.83 -7.56 11.76
CA VAL A 42 7.96 -8.53 10.64
C VAL A 42 7.80 -9.97 11.13
N GLY A 43 8.40 -10.32 12.28
CA GLY A 43 8.32 -11.69 12.83
C GLY A 43 6.94 -12.16 13.24
N SER A 44 5.96 -11.24 13.40
CA SER A 44 4.58 -11.58 13.78
C SER A 44 3.66 -11.92 12.58
N ILE A 45 4.04 -11.54 11.36
CA ILE A 45 3.24 -11.77 10.15
C ILE A 45 3.03 -13.26 9.89
N ARG A 46 1.79 -13.62 9.54
CA ARG A 46 1.37 -14.99 9.20
C ARG A 46 0.78 -15.12 7.80
N CYS A 47 0.33 -14.00 7.21
CA CYS A 47 -0.22 -13.94 5.87
C CYS A 47 0.34 -12.73 5.12
N ILE A 48 0.66 -12.87 3.82
CA ILE A 48 1.21 -11.82 2.97
C ILE A 48 0.38 -11.74 1.71
N VAL A 49 -0.25 -10.58 1.49
CA VAL A 49 -1.22 -10.37 0.41
C VAL A 49 -0.78 -9.17 -0.45
N PRO A 50 -0.05 -9.39 -1.54
CA PRO A 50 0.28 -8.33 -2.48
C PRO A 50 -0.83 -8.07 -3.50
N SER A 51 -0.82 -6.86 -4.09
CA SER A 51 -1.49 -6.60 -5.35
C SER A 51 -0.82 -7.37 -6.51
N GLY A 52 -1.52 -7.49 -7.66
CA GLY A 52 -0.98 -8.16 -8.84
C GLY A 52 0.12 -7.40 -9.57
N GLU A 53 0.45 -6.16 -9.20
CA GLU A 53 1.50 -5.40 -9.87
C GLU A 53 2.90 -5.85 -9.42
N ARG A 54 3.83 -5.96 -10.37
CA ARG A 54 5.17 -6.53 -10.18
C ARG A 54 5.92 -5.95 -8.97
N LYS A 55 5.93 -4.63 -8.82
CA LYS A 55 6.60 -3.93 -7.70
C LYS A 55 6.07 -4.32 -6.32
N ALA A 56 4.76 -4.59 -6.23
CA ALA A 56 4.15 -5.04 -4.98
C ALA A 56 4.48 -6.52 -4.71
N ILE A 57 4.45 -7.36 -5.73
CA ILE A 57 4.86 -8.76 -5.64
C ILE A 57 6.33 -8.86 -5.20
N GLU A 58 7.25 -8.15 -5.87
CA GLU A 58 8.68 -8.15 -5.51
C GLU A 58 8.91 -7.67 -4.07
N THR A 59 8.14 -6.69 -3.58
CA THR A 59 8.21 -6.24 -2.17
C THR A 59 7.72 -7.32 -1.22
N ALA A 60 6.61 -7.98 -1.55
CA ALA A 60 6.03 -9.06 -0.75
C ALA A 60 6.94 -10.30 -0.69
N GLU A 61 7.61 -10.63 -1.79
CA GLU A 61 8.55 -11.75 -1.88
C GLU A 61 9.75 -11.60 -0.93
N VAL A 62 10.19 -10.37 -0.66
CA VAL A 62 11.24 -10.10 0.34
C VAL A 62 10.77 -10.54 1.74
N LEU A 63 9.54 -10.20 2.14
CA LEU A 63 8.94 -10.66 3.40
C LEU A 63 8.74 -12.18 3.40
N ALA A 64 8.18 -12.72 2.32
CA ALA A 64 7.88 -14.14 2.17
C ALA A 64 9.14 -15.00 2.30
N GLY A 65 10.24 -14.58 1.67
CA GLY A 65 11.54 -15.26 1.77
C GLY A 65 12.09 -15.27 3.20
N ARG A 66 11.96 -14.15 3.93
CA ARG A 66 12.41 -14.04 5.33
C ARG A 66 11.60 -14.92 6.27
N LEU A 67 10.31 -15.03 6.04
CA LEU A 67 9.34 -15.68 6.94
C LEU A 67 9.05 -17.14 6.55
N ASN A 68 9.55 -17.58 5.39
CA ASN A 68 9.22 -18.87 4.78
C ASN A 68 7.70 -19.03 4.59
N LEU A 69 7.07 -17.98 4.10
CA LEU A 69 5.64 -17.94 3.76
C LEU A 69 5.47 -17.87 2.23
N THR A 70 4.26 -18.19 1.76
CA THR A 70 3.83 -17.92 0.39
C THR A 70 3.06 -16.60 0.33
N VAL A 71 3.01 -15.98 -0.84
CA VAL A 71 2.19 -14.80 -1.08
C VAL A 71 0.85 -15.19 -1.69
N GLU A 72 -0.22 -14.49 -1.30
CA GLU A 72 -1.56 -14.64 -1.87
C GLU A 72 -1.90 -13.39 -2.70
N VAL A 73 -1.64 -13.45 -4.01
CA VAL A 73 -1.84 -12.30 -4.90
C VAL A 73 -3.34 -11.97 -5.04
N ARG A 74 -3.66 -10.68 -4.91
CA ARG A 74 -5.00 -10.13 -5.09
C ARG A 74 -5.00 -9.05 -6.18
N GLU A 75 -5.42 -9.40 -7.37
CA GLU A 75 -5.43 -8.54 -8.55
C GLU A 75 -6.17 -7.22 -8.30
N ARG A 76 -7.28 -7.26 -7.58
CA ARG A 76 -8.10 -6.08 -7.28
C ARG A 76 -7.49 -5.13 -6.23
N MET A 77 -6.30 -5.44 -5.71
CA MET A 77 -5.53 -4.52 -4.86
C MET A 77 -4.60 -3.59 -5.65
N HIS A 78 -4.71 -3.57 -7.00
CA HIS A 78 -3.92 -2.70 -7.87
C HIS A 78 -4.08 -1.21 -7.52
N GLU A 79 -3.13 -0.38 -7.97
CA GLU A 79 -3.21 1.08 -7.83
C GLU A 79 -4.48 1.60 -8.53
N ASN A 80 -4.88 2.86 -8.30
CA ASN A 80 -5.97 3.44 -9.07
C ASN A 80 -5.68 3.29 -10.57
N ASP A 81 -6.67 2.82 -11.34
CA ASP A 81 -6.49 2.59 -12.77
C ASP A 81 -6.18 3.92 -13.48
N ARG A 82 -5.00 3.97 -14.09
CA ARG A 82 -4.45 5.11 -14.83
C ARG A 82 -4.14 4.77 -16.28
N SER A 83 -4.64 3.66 -16.77
CA SER A 83 -4.37 3.15 -18.13
C SER A 83 -4.74 4.14 -19.24
N ALA A 84 -5.65 5.08 -18.97
CA ALA A 84 -6.03 6.14 -19.90
C ALA A 84 -4.90 7.15 -20.21
N THR A 85 -3.92 7.30 -19.31
CA THR A 85 -2.77 8.20 -19.49
C THR A 85 -1.44 7.47 -19.47
N ASP A 86 -1.43 6.28 -18.89
CA ASP A 86 -0.22 5.52 -18.59
C ASP A 86 0.82 6.36 -17.84
N PHE A 87 2.10 6.27 -18.16
CA PHE A 87 3.15 7.06 -17.54
C PHE A 87 2.97 8.56 -17.81
N LEU A 88 2.97 9.34 -16.75
CA LEU A 88 3.05 10.79 -16.80
C LEU A 88 4.36 11.27 -16.16
N PRO A 89 5.04 12.29 -16.74
CA PRO A 89 6.15 12.94 -16.08
C PRO A 89 5.77 13.46 -14.69
N PRO A 90 6.69 13.43 -13.69
CA PRO A 90 6.34 13.74 -12.31
C PRO A 90 5.53 15.03 -12.08
N PRO A 91 5.84 16.20 -12.69
CA PRO A 91 5.04 17.41 -12.46
C PRO A 91 3.60 17.28 -12.98
N GLU A 92 3.41 16.58 -14.09
CA GLU A 92 2.08 16.36 -14.67
C GLU A 92 1.30 15.32 -13.85
N PHE A 93 1.97 14.25 -13.41
CA PHE A 93 1.40 13.26 -12.52
C PHE A 93 0.87 13.89 -11.23
N GLU A 94 1.69 14.74 -10.58
CA GLU A 94 1.32 15.42 -9.33
C GLU A 94 0.06 16.28 -9.50
N ALA A 95 -0.04 17.04 -10.62
CA ALA A 95 -1.21 17.86 -10.91
C ALA A 95 -2.49 17.02 -11.13
N VAL A 96 -2.38 15.86 -11.77
CA VAL A 96 -3.53 14.95 -11.97
C VAL A 96 -3.91 14.26 -10.67
N ALA A 97 -2.94 13.84 -9.86
CA ALA A 97 -3.16 13.25 -8.55
C ALA A 97 -3.86 14.24 -7.59
N ASP A 98 -3.48 15.52 -7.60
CA ASP A 98 -4.18 16.56 -6.84
C ASP A 98 -5.65 16.62 -7.20
N GLN A 99 -5.97 16.59 -8.50
CA GLN A 99 -7.36 16.61 -8.98
C GLN A 99 -8.11 15.32 -8.65
N PHE A 100 -7.47 14.17 -8.73
CA PHE A 100 -8.04 12.87 -8.37
C PHE A 100 -8.55 12.86 -6.93
N PHE A 101 -7.74 13.31 -5.98
CA PHE A 101 -8.14 13.39 -4.58
C PHE A 101 -9.14 14.52 -4.30
N ALA A 102 -9.01 15.66 -4.98
CA ALA A 102 -9.89 16.81 -4.79
C ALA A 102 -11.31 16.59 -5.36
N ASN A 103 -11.45 15.72 -6.36
CA ASN A 103 -12.71 15.47 -7.07
C ASN A 103 -13.08 13.98 -7.06
N PRO A 104 -13.38 13.37 -5.89
CA PRO A 104 -13.45 11.91 -5.74
C PRO A 104 -14.52 11.22 -6.60
N HIS A 105 -15.52 11.96 -7.07
CA HIS A 105 -16.60 11.47 -7.92
C HIS A 105 -16.37 11.70 -9.42
N VAL A 106 -15.25 12.31 -9.80
CA VAL A 106 -14.92 12.64 -11.19
C VAL A 106 -13.79 11.74 -11.69
N SER A 107 -13.94 11.22 -12.92
CA SER A 107 -12.86 10.55 -13.63
C SER A 107 -11.93 11.60 -14.23
N VAL A 108 -10.84 11.91 -13.54
CA VAL A 108 -9.87 12.90 -13.98
C VAL A 108 -8.99 12.28 -15.08
N ARG A 109 -8.99 12.85 -16.27
CA ARG A 109 -8.23 12.36 -17.44
C ARG A 109 -8.45 10.88 -17.78
N GLY A 110 -9.63 10.34 -17.45
CA GLY A 110 -9.95 8.94 -17.68
C GLY A 110 -9.48 7.98 -16.59
N TRP A 111 -8.86 8.47 -15.52
CA TRP A 111 -8.49 7.65 -14.38
C TRP A 111 -9.73 7.09 -13.64
N GLU A 112 -9.57 5.96 -12.98
CA GLU A 112 -10.57 5.46 -12.03
C GLU A 112 -10.93 6.57 -11.03
N ARG A 113 -12.23 6.71 -10.69
CA ARG A 113 -12.64 7.70 -9.69
C ARG A 113 -12.11 7.30 -8.30
N ALA A 114 -11.67 8.27 -7.52
CA ALA A 114 -11.13 8.01 -6.18
C ALA A 114 -12.12 7.26 -5.27
N ILE A 115 -13.43 7.57 -5.40
CA ILE A 115 -14.48 6.88 -4.64
C ILE A 115 -14.61 5.40 -5.02
N ASP A 116 -14.39 5.04 -6.28
CA ASP A 116 -14.47 3.66 -6.76
C ASP A 116 -13.20 2.88 -6.37
N ALA A 117 -12.02 3.50 -6.51
CA ALA A 117 -10.76 2.95 -6.03
C ALA A 117 -10.82 2.67 -4.51
N ARG A 118 -11.39 3.61 -3.71
CA ARG A 118 -11.62 3.39 -2.27
C ARG A 118 -12.52 2.20 -2.00
N ARG A 119 -13.64 2.08 -2.70
CA ARG A 119 -14.57 0.95 -2.53
C ARG A 119 -13.90 -0.37 -2.88
N ARG A 120 -13.11 -0.39 -3.96
CA ARG A 120 -12.41 -1.58 -4.43
C ARG A 120 -11.38 -2.06 -3.43
N ILE A 121 -10.46 -1.19 -2.98
CA ILE A 121 -9.41 -1.58 -2.03
C ILE A 121 -9.99 -2.01 -0.67
N VAL A 122 -10.98 -1.29 -0.15
CA VAL A 122 -11.67 -1.66 1.10
C VAL A 122 -12.34 -3.02 0.97
N SER A 123 -13.07 -3.27 -0.14
CA SER A 123 -13.73 -4.55 -0.38
C SER A 123 -12.74 -5.73 -0.43
N GLU A 124 -11.58 -5.56 -1.08
CA GLU A 124 -10.58 -6.62 -1.17
C GLU A 124 -9.91 -6.89 0.18
N VAL A 125 -9.56 -5.84 0.92
CA VAL A 125 -8.99 -5.99 2.27
C VAL A 125 -9.99 -6.68 3.20
N GLU A 126 -11.25 -6.27 3.22
CA GLU A 126 -12.29 -6.91 4.03
C GLU A 126 -12.56 -8.36 3.63
N ALA A 127 -12.49 -8.70 2.34
CA ALA A 127 -12.62 -10.07 1.88
C ALA A 127 -11.51 -10.98 2.43
N VAL A 128 -10.25 -10.49 2.45
CA VAL A 128 -9.13 -11.22 3.05
C VAL A 128 -9.31 -11.36 4.56
N LEU A 129 -9.68 -10.27 5.25
CA LEU A 129 -9.90 -10.30 6.71
C LEU A 129 -11.07 -11.21 7.11
N GLY A 130 -12.05 -11.39 6.23
CA GLY A 130 -13.20 -12.29 6.41
C GLY A 130 -12.94 -13.75 6.05
N SER A 131 -11.79 -14.09 5.46
CA SER A 131 -11.48 -15.46 5.03
C SER A 131 -11.12 -16.42 6.17
N GLY A 132 -10.97 -15.91 7.39
CA GLY A 132 -10.63 -16.72 8.56
C GLY A 132 -9.13 -16.82 8.83
N GLU A 133 -8.30 -16.06 8.12
CA GLU A 133 -6.87 -15.95 8.41
C GLU A 133 -6.64 -15.49 9.84
N THR A 134 -5.70 -16.13 10.53
CA THR A 134 -5.36 -15.85 11.92
C THR A 134 -3.95 -15.28 12.05
N GLY A 135 -3.77 -14.33 12.95
CA GLY A 135 -2.50 -13.66 13.19
C GLY A 135 -2.39 -12.35 12.43
N ASP A 136 -1.17 -11.82 12.37
CA ASP A 136 -0.91 -10.54 11.71
C ASP A 136 -0.79 -10.71 10.18
N ILE A 137 -1.30 -9.74 9.45
CA ILE A 137 -1.40 -9.77 7.99
C ILE A 137 -0.62 -8.59 7.40
N ALA A 138 0.20 -8.85 6.38
CA ALA A 138 0.83 -7.83 5.56
C ALA A 138 0.12 -7.70 4.21
N PHE A 139 -0.57 -6.59 3.99
CA PHE A 139 -1.04 -6.17 2.68
C PHE A 139 0.06 -5.36 1.98
N VAL A 140 0.44 -5.72 0.76
CA VAL A 140 1.48 -5.01 0.02
C VAL A 140 0.88 -4.40 -1.25
N GLY A 141 0.91 -3.08 -1.33
CA GLY A 141 0.22 -2.35 -2.39
C GLY A 141 0.87 -1.02 -2.75
N HIS A 142 0.05 0.00 -2.93
CA HIS A 142 0.40 1.25 -3.58
C HIS A 142 -0.03 2.46 -2.76
N GLY A 143 0.54 3.63 -3.09
CA GLY A 143 0.32 4.86 -2.34
C GLY A 143 -1.09 5.42 -2.44
N GLY A 144 -1.61 5.53 -3.65
CA GLY A 144 -2.92 6.15 -3.88
C GLY A 144 -4.05 5.37 -3.20
N VAL A 145 -4.17 4.07 -3.50
CA VAL A 145 -5.21 3.22 -2.87
C VAL A 145 -4.95 2.98 -1.38
N GLY A 146 -3.68 2.96 -0.94
CA GLY A 146 -3.33 2.88 0.47
C GLY A 146 -3.78 4.11 1.25
N THR A 147 -3.61 5.30 0.68
CA THR A 147 -4.13 6.55 1.25
C THR A 147 -5.66 6.53 1.36
N LEU A 148 -6.35 6.01 0.33
CA LEU A 148 -7.81 5.87 0.37
C LEU A 148 -8.28 4.88 1.44
N LEU A 149 -7.55 3.78 1.65
CA LEU A 149 -7.81 2.82 2.72
C LEU A 149 -7.58 3.44 4.11
N LEU A 150 -6.46 4.15 4.29
CA LEU A 150 -6.13 4.84 5.55
C LEU A 150 -7.22 5.86 5.92
N LEU A 151 -7.67 6.66 4.96
CA LEU A 151 -8.76 7.62 5.15
C LEU A 151 -10.09 6.94 5.51
N HIS A 152 -10.38 5.77 4.91
CA HIS A 152 -11.55 4.98 5.25
C HIS A 152 -11.50 4.50 6.70
N LEU A 153 -10.39 3.91 7.13
CA LEU A 153 -10.18 3.40 8.48
C LEU A 153 -10.23 4.50 9.54
N SER A 154 -9.82 5.72 9.19
CA SER A 154 -9.87 6.89 10.08
C SER A 154 -11.18 7.66 10.02
N GLY A 155 -12.16 7.22 9.22
CA GLY A 155 -13.45 7.91 9.05
C GLY A 155 -13.34 9.28 8.40
N GLN A 156 -12.28 9.54 7.63
CA GLN A 156 -12.02 10.83 7.02
C GLN A 156 -12.50 10.91 5.56
N GLU A 157 -12.79 12.13 5.12
CA GLU A 157 -13.08 12.42 3.71
C GLU A 157 -11.84 12.20 2.83
N ILE A 158 -12.09 11.88 1.54
CA ILE A 158 -11.00 11.70 0.57
C ILE A 158 -10.25 13.03 0.41
N SER A 159 -8.93 12.98 0.69
CA SER A 159 -8.05 14.13 0.62
C SER A 159 -6.61 13.70 0.43
N ARG A 160 -5.86 14.45 -0.36
CA ARG A 160 -4.42 14.22 -0.54
C ARG A 160 -3.58 14.57 0.70
N LYS A 161 -4.16 15.26 1.68
CA LYS A 161 -3.44 15.63 2.93
C LYS A 161 -2.96 14.44 3.75
N ALA A 162 -3.56 13.27 3.54
CA ALA A 162 -3.18 12.02 4.20
C ALA A 162 -2.27 11.13 3.31
N ASP A 163 -1.82 11.66 2.17
CA ASP A 163 -0.95 10.89 1.27
C ASP A 163 0.36 10.49 1.96
N GLN A 164 0.92 9.38 1.49
CA GLN A 164 2.19 8.90 2.03
C GLN A 164 3.34 9.87 1.72
N PRO A 165 4.42 9.86 2.53
CA PRO A 165 5.66 10.54 2.17
C PRO A 165 6.20 10.08 0.82
N ALA A 166 6.83 11.01 0.07
CA ALA A 166 7.34 10.76 -1.27
C ALA A 166 8.32 9.57 -1.33
N GLY A 167 8.35 8.89 -2.47
CA GLY A 167 9.27 7.78 -2.74
C GLY A 167 8.73 6.40 -2.38
N GLY A 168 7.51 6.27 -1.86
CA GLY A 168 6.95 4.98 -1.47
C GLY A 168 7.71 4.31 -0.33
N GLY A 169 7.49 3.01 -0.12
CA GLY A 169 8.15 2.29 0.97
C GLY A 169 7.75 2.83 2.33
N ASN A 170 6.45 3.01 2.53
CA ASN A 170 5.86 3.40 3.81
C ASN A 170 4.84 2.35 4.24
N TYR A 171 4.47 2.36 5.50
CA TYR A 171 3.43 1.47 6.01
C TYR A 171 2.59 2.16 7.08
N PHE A 172 1.38 1.71 7.25
CA PHE A 172 0.55 2.00 8.43
C PHE A 172 0.02 0.69 9.02
N ALA A 173 -0.41 0.75 10.28
CA ALA A 173 -0.95 -0.41 10.97
C ALA A 173 -2.30 -0.11 11.62
N TYR A 174 -3.16 -1.14 11.67
CA TYR A 174 -4.45 -1.07 12.32
C TYR A 174 -4.84 -2.41 12.97
N ASP A 175 -5.64 -2.33 14.01
CA ASP A 175 -6.25 -3.50 14.66
C ASP A 175 -7.29 -4.14 13.75
N ILE A 176 -7.16 -5.44 13.48
CA ILE A 176 -8.06 -6.17 12.57
C ILE A 176 -9.48 -6.25 13.14
N GLY A 177 -9.63 -6.48 14.43
CA GLY A 177 -10.95 -6.64 15.06
C GLY A 177 -11.71 -5.33 15.18
N ALA A 178 -11.02 -4.28 15.66
CA ALA A 178 -11.61 -2.97 15.89
C ALA A 178 -11.66 -2.07 14.65
N ARG A 179 -10.93 -2.41 13.57
CA ARG A 179 -10.71 -1.54 12.39
C ARG A 179 -10.18 -0.16 12.78
N HIS A 180 -9.36 -0.10 13.82
CA HIS A 180 -8.83 1.14 14.37
C HIS A 180 -7.35 1.30 14.01
N LEU A 181 -6.98 2.48 13.49
CA LEU A 181 -5.58 2.81 13.19
C LEU A 181 -4.76 2.82 14.48
N ILE A 182 -3.63 2.11 14.44
CA ILE A 182 -2.60 2.14 15.48
C ILE A 182 -1.68 3.32 15.22
N HIS A 183 -1.25 3.50 13.96
CA HIS A 183 -0.50 4.67 13.50
C HIS A 183 -0.72 4.90 12.00
N GLY A 184 -0.51 6.12 11.55
CA GLY A 184 -0.48 6.49 10.12
C GLY A 184 0.84 6.09 9.46
N TRP A 185 1.17 6.73 8.34
CA TRP A 185 2.36 6.41 7.54
C TRP A 185 3.68 6.53 8.31
N LEU A 186 4.46 5.46 8.28
CA LEU A 186 5.85 5.40 8.74
C LEU A 186 6.71 4.77 7.64
N PRO A 187 8.00 5.14 7.51
CA PRO A 187 8.88 4.50 6.53
C PRO A 187 9.21 3.06 6.93
N ILE A 188 9.29 2.15 5.95
CA ILE A 188 9.57 0.74 6.17
C ILE A 188 11.02 0.47 6.65
N ASP A 189 11.93 1.35 6.31
CA ASP A 189 13.39 1.24 6.50
C ASP A 189 13.93 2.09 7.65
N SER A 190 13.05 2.66 8.47
CA SER A 190 13.42 3.35 9.70
C SER A 190 12.90 2.60 10.92
N PRO A 191 13.61 2.63 12.06
CA PRO A 191 13.11 1.99 13.28
C PRO A 191 11.70 2.46 13.62
N ALA A 192 10.79 1.53 13.85
CA ALA A 192 9.46 1.87 14.34
C ALA A 192 9.58 2.62 15.69
N PRO A 193 8.78 3.67 15.91
CA PRO A 193 8.71 4.26 17.23
C PRO A 193 8.30 3.17 18.24
N ARG A 194 8.95 3.16 19.40
CA ARG A 194 8.51 2.26 20.49
C ARG A 194 7.09 2.62 20.85
N LEU A 195 6.17 1.70 20.65
CA LEU A 195 4.82 1.82 21.17
C LEU A 195 4.95 1.69 22.69
N GLU A 196 4.92 2.81 23.41
CA GLU A 196 4.74 2.79 24.86
C GLU A 196 3.27 2.45 25.09
N PHE A 197 2.98 1.19 25.34
CA PHE A 197 1.69 0.78 25.90
C PHE A 197 1.72 1.28 27.34
N GLY A 198 0.97 2.37 27.62
CA GLY A 198 0.77 2.84 28.99
C GLY A 198 0.21 1.70 29.84
N GLU A 199 0.82 1.51 30.99
CA GLU A 199 0.39 0.59 32.05
C GLU A 199 -1.00 0.95 32.59
#